data_177edf517f621f24cdb3df937df31910
#
_entry.id   177edf517f621f24cdb3df937df31910
#
_cell.length_a   1.000
_cell.length_b   1.000
_cell.length_c   1.000
_cell.angle_alpha   90.00
_cell.angle_beta   90.00
_cell.angle_gamma   90.00
#
_symmetry.space_group_name_H-M   'P 1'
#
loop_
_entity.id
_entity.type
_entity.pdbx_description
1 polymer ?
#
loop_
_entity_poly.entity_id
_entity_poly.type
_entity_poly.pdbx_seq_one_letter_code
_entity_poly.pdbx_strand_id
1 'polypeptide(L)'
;MATQMIETLTPVEEPIANALVHEQLGRKYEAGFVTDIETDSLPPGLDEDTIRALSAKKGEPEWMLEWRLAAYRHWLTMPVPKWARLKIQPIDFQALSYYSAPKGPKYKSLDEVPQELLDTYDKLGVPLHERARLAGVAVDAVFDSVSVGTTFQKELREAGVIFCSMSEAIQEHPELVKKYLGTVVPVGDNYFAALNSAVFSDGSFVYIPKGVRCPMELSTYFRINAGHTGQFERTLIICEDKGHVSYLEGCTAPMRDENQLHAAVVELVALEDAEIKYSTVQNWYPGDENGVGGIYNFVTKRAECRGARSKVIWTQVETGS
;
A
#
# COMPACT_ATOMS: atom_id res chain seq x y z
N MET A 1 -3.10 -57.96 -26.20
CA MET A 1 -2.10 -57.93 -25.15
C MET A 1 -1.16 -56.77 -25.44
N ALA A 2 -1.33 -55.69 -24.77
CA ALA A 2 -0.39 -54.56 -24.72
C ALA A 2 -0.43 -54.01 -23.29
N THR A 3 0.50 -54.50 -22.51
CA THR A 3 0.75 -54.01 -21.15
C THR A 3 1.59 -52.74 -21.29
N GLN A 4 0.97 -51.59 -21.13
CA GLN A 4 1.68 -50.32 -20.99
C GLN A 4 2.38 -50.30 -19.64
N MET A 5 3.67 -50.21 -19.70
CA MET A 5 4.51 -49.88 -18.54
C MET A 5 4.18 -48.46 -18.08
N ILE A 6 3.65 -48.35 -16.90
CA ILE A 6 3.56 -47.09 -16.17
C ILE A 6 5.00 -46.83 -15.64
N GLU A 7 5.71 -45.91 -16.28
CA GLU A 7 6.93 -45.35 -15.69
C GLU A 7 6.55 -44.66 -14.38
N THR A 8 6.97 -45.25 -13.29
CA THR A 8 6.92 -44.63 -11.96
C THR A 8 7.85 -43.44 -11.98
N LEU A 9 7.27 -42.22 -11.97
CA LEU A 9 8.00 -41.00 -11.69
C LEU A 9 8.67 -41.17 -10.33
N THR A 10 10.00 -41.20 -10.33
CA THR A 10 10.81 -41.16 -9.10
C THR A 10 10.41 -39.92 -8.32
N PRO A 11 10.14 -40.00 -7.00
CA PRO A 11 9.84 -38.83 -6.18
C PRO A 11 11.04 -37.89 -6.28
N VAL A 12 10.78 -36.65 -6.70
CA VAL A 12 11.74 -35.55 -6.58
C VAL A 12 12.12 -35.46 -5.10
N GLU A 13 13.40 -35.42 -4.83
CA GLU A 13 13.99 -35.48 -3.49
C GLU A 13 13.29 -34.46 -2.53
N GLU A 14 12.35 -34.95 -1.72
CA GLU A 14 11.69 -34.19 -0.66
C GLU A 14 12.67 -33.49 0.33
N PRO A 15 13.91 -33.96 0.57
CA PRO A 15 14.79 -33.32 1.53
C PRO A 15 15.24 -31.92 1.15
N ILE A 16 15.45 -31.60 -0.15
CA ILE A 16 16.01 -30.31 -0.58
C ILE A 16 14.95 -29.20 -0.53
N ALA A 17 13.73 -29.49 -0.99
CA ALA A 17 12.64 -28.53 -0.93
C ALA A 17 12.27 -28.19 0.53
N ASN A 18 12.20 -29.21 1.41
CA ASN A 18 11.93 -29.00 2.83
C ASN A 18 13.08 -28.27 3.53
N ALA A 19 14.34 -28.54 3.22
CA ALA A 19 15.49 -27.84 3.79
C ALA A 19 15.50 -26.36 3.40
N LEU A 20 15.23 -26.01 2.13
CA LEU A 20 15.11 -24.63 1.67
C LEU A 20 13.93 -23.89 2.33
N VAL A 21 12.79 -24.56 2.47
CA VAL A 21 11.64 -23.99 3.18
C VAL A 21 11.97 -23.74 4.66
N HIS A 22 12.59 -24.72 5.34
CA HIS A 22 13.01 -24.54 6.73
C HIS A 22 14.10 -23.48 6.90
N GLU A 23 15.04 -23.36 5.96
CA GLU A 23 16.01 -22.27 5.95
C GLU A 23 15.33 -20.90 5.81
N GLN A 24 14.36 -20.78 4.90
CA GLN A 24 13.60 -19.53 4.71
C GLN A 24 12.74 -19.19 5.94
N LEU A 25 12.07 -20.18 6.53
CA LEU A 25 11.28 -20.00 7.75
C LEU A 25 12.14 -19.68 8.97
N GLY A 26 13.42 -20.11 9.01
CA GLY A 26 14.38 -19.80 10.07
C GLY A 26 15.09 -18.46 9.91
N ARG A 27 14.93 -17.75 8.77
CA ARG A 27 15.53 -16.43 8.57
C ARG A 27 14.90 -15.43 9.52
N LYS A 28 15.74 -14.62 10.15
CA LYS A 28 15.27 -13.47 10.92
C LYS A 28 14.57 -12.50 9.98
N TYR A 29 13.50 -11.87 10.48
CA TYR A 29 12.80 -10.81 9.77
C TYR A 29 13.73 -9.59 9.61
N GLU A 30 14.37 -9.47 8.44
CA GLU A 30 15.41 -8.46 8.16
C GLU A 30 14.86 -7.03 8.14
N ALA A 31 13.58 -6.85 7.79
CA ALA A 31 12.91 -5.56 7.81
C ALA A 31 12.51 -5.08 9.23
N GLY A 32 12.85 -5.83 10.26
CA GLY A 32 12.41 -5.59 11.66
C GLY A 32 13.07 -4.41 12.38
N PHE A 33 13.99 -3.69 11.76
CA PHE A 33 14.64 -2.53 12.37
C PHE A 33 13.70 -1.32 12.43
N VAL A 34 13.97 -0.42 13.39
CA VAL A 34 13.31 0.89 13.50
C VAL A 34 14.26 1.96 12.97
N THR A 35 13.74 2.90 12.17
CA THR A 35 14.49 4.08 11.78
C THR A 35 14.37 5.15 12.87
N ASP A 36 15.48 5.60 13.41
CA ASP A 36 15.51 6.65 14.43
C ASP A 36 15.40 8.02 13.75
N ILE A 37 14.18 8.54 13.70
CA ILE A 37 13.86 9.83 13.10
C ILE A 37 12.78 10.55 13.91
N GLU A 38 12.94 11.85 14.06
CA GLU A 38 11.94 12.66 14.74
C GLU A 38 10.66 12.75 13.91
N THR A 39 9.52 12.43 14.51
CA THR A 39 8.22 12.42 13.84
C THR A 39 7.27 13.48 14.38
N ASP A 40 6.40 13.97 13.51
CA ASP A 40 5.22 14.76 13.83
C ASP A 40 4.00 13.85 13.73
N SER A 41 3.37 13.54 14.87
CA SER A 41 2.24 12.64 14.95
C SER A 41 1.02 13.32 15.57
N LEU A 42 -0.17 12.92 15.15
CA LEU A 42 -1.39 13.30 15.87
C LEU A 42 -1.49 12.51 17.18
N PRO A 43 -2.11 13.07 18.22
CA PRO A 43 -2.39 12.31 19.43
C PRO A 43 -3.30 11.11 19.12
N PRO A 44 -3.23 10.03 19.93
CA PRO A 44 -4.17 8.91 19.79
C PRO A 44 -5.63 9.35 19.94
N GLY A 45 -6.52 8.65 19.26
CA GLY A 45 -7.96 8.88 19.29
C GLY A 45 -8.56 9.02 17.91
N LEU A 46 -9.80 8.59 17.76
CA LEU A 46 -10.55 8.66 16.51
C LEU A 46 -11.91 9.30 16.75
N ASP A 47 -12.04 10.52 16.29
CA ASP A 47 -13.25 11.32 16.26
C ASP A 47 -13.25 12.28 15.06
N GLU A 48 -14.26 13.14 14.93
CA GLU A 48 -14.32 14.12 13.85
C GLU A 48 -13.19 15.15 13.92
N ASP A 49 -12.72 15.51 15.12
CA ASP A 49 -11.63 16.49 15.29
C ASP A 49 -10.30 15.91 14.83
N THR A 50 -10.04 14.63 15.10
CA THR A 50 -8.89 13.89 14.55
C THR A 50 -8.91 13.90 13.03
N ILE A 51 -10.07 13.65 12.41
CA ILE A 51 -10.21 13.65 10.94
C ILE A 51 -9.99 15.06 10.36
N ARG A 52 -10.51 16.09 11.01
CA ARG A 52 -10.27 17.49 10.61
C ARG A 52 -8.78 17.85 10.73
N ALA A 53 -8.13 17.43 11.80
CA ALA A 53 -6.70 17.65 12.02
C ALA A 53 -5.85 16.92 10.96
N LEU A 54 -6.19 15.67 10.63
CA LEU A 54 -5.57 14.89 9.55
C LEU A 54 -5.69 15.61 8.20
N SER A 55 -6.90 15.99 7.82
CA SER A 55 -7.18 16.70 6.58
C SER A 55 -6.44 18.05 6.50
N ALA A 56 -6.39 18.80 7.61
CA ALA A 56 -5.65 20.05 7.70
C ALA A 56 -4.14 19.85 7.52
N LYS A 57 -3.54 18.82 8.17
CA LYS A 57 -2.11 18.48 7.99
C LYS A 57 -1.77 18.10 6.54
N LYS A 58 -2.69 17.47 5.82
CA LYS A 58 -2.55 17.11 4.40
C LYS A 58 -2.85 18.29 3.46
N GLY A 59 -3.41 19.40 3.97
CA GLY A 59 -3.82 20.56 3.15
C GLY A 59 -4.94 20.22 2.17
N GLU A 60 -5.86 19.35 2.56
CA GLU A 60 -6.91 18.84 1.67
C GLU A 60 -7.99 19.89 1.40
N PRO A 61 -8.60 19.86 0.20
CA PRO A 61 -9.75 20.71 -0.11
C PRO A 61 -11.00 20.23 0.66
N GLU A 62 -11.96 21.13 0.86
CA GLU A 62 -13.19 20.91 1.64
C GLU A 62 -13.95 19.65 1.22
N TRP A 63 -14.07 19.39 -0.10
CA TRP A 63 -14.78 18.20 -0.59
C TRP A 63 -14.18 16.89 -0.09
N MET A 64 -12.86 16.85 0.14
CA MET A 64 -12.19 15.67 0.65
C MET A 64 -12.43 15.49 2.14
N LEU A 65 -12.42 16.58 2.91
CA LEU A 65 -12.79 16.57 4.32
C LEU A 65 -14.25 16.10 4.50
N GLU A 66 -15.18 16.62 3.71
CA GLU A 66 -16.60 16.20 3.74
C GLU A 66 -16.73 14.70 3.45
N TRP A 67 -16.01 14.19 2.44
CA TRP A 67 -15.98 12.77 2.10
C TRP A 67 -15.48 11.91 3.26
N ARG A 68 -14.41 12.32 3.94
CA ARG A 68 -13.86 11.65 5.12
C ARG A 68 -14.83 11.61 6.28
N LEU A 69 -15.45 12.74 6.59
CA LEU A 69 -16.42 12.85 7.68
C LEU A 69 -17.66 11.99 7.41
N ALA A 70 -18.15 11.96 6.17
CA ALA A 70 -19.24 11.08 5.78
C ALA A 70 -18.86 9.60 5.96
N ALA A 71 -17.63 9.22 5.56
CA ALA A 71 -17.10 7.87 5.75
C ALA A 71 -17.01 7.50 7.24
N TYR A 72 -16.52 8.38 8.07
CA TYR A 72 -16.44 8.17 9.51
C TYR A 72 -17.81 7.96 10.16
N ARG A 73 -18.77 8.83 9.85
CA ARG A 73 -20.14 8.68 10.35
C ARG A 73 -20.79 7.38 9.91
N HIS A 74 -20.52 6.95 8.68
CA HIS A 74 -20.97 5.65 8.20
C HIS A 74 -20.30 4.51 8.96
N TRP A 75 -18.97 4.56 9.15
CA TRP A 75 -18.21 3.57 9.91
C TRP A 75 -18.74 3.36 11.32
N LEU A 76 -19.13 4.44 12.01
CA LEU A 76 -19.74 4.36 13.35
C LEU A 76 -21.04 3.55 13.39
N THR A 77 -21.73 3.39 12.27
CA THR A 77 -22.98 2.61 12.17
C THR A 77 -22.72 1.12 11.85
N MET A 78 -21.49 0.77 11.48
CA MET A 78 -21.16 -0.58 11.03
C MET A 78 -20.77 -1.49 12.22
N PRO A 79 -21.22 -2.74 12.25
CA PRO A 79 -20.73 -3.70 13.22
C PRO A 79 -19.32 -4.18 12.84
N VAL A 80 -18.50 -4.44 13.83
CA VAL A 80 -17.22 -5.13 13.63
C VAL A 80 -17.48 -6.50 12.97
N PRO A 81 -16.78 -6.87 11.88
CA PRO A 81 -17.04 -8.11 11.17
C PRO A 81 -16.71 -9.34 12.02
N LYS A 82 -17.62 -10.32 12.00
CA LYS A 82 -17.49 -11.59 12.74
C LYS A 82 -17.40 -12.82 11.84
N TRP A 83 -17.45 -12.63 10.52
CA TRP A 83 -17.43 -13.71 9.54
C TRP A 83 -16.06 -14.38 9.38
N ALA A 84 -14.98 -13.61 9.59
CA ALA A 84 -13.63 -14.15 9.61
C ALA A 84 -13.42 -14.98 10.88
N ARG A 85 -12.95 -16.22 10.74
CA ARG A 85 -12.68 -17.12 11.86
C ARG A 85 -11.35 -16.80 12.54
N LEU A 86 -11.09 -15.52 12.79
CA LEU A 86 -9.89 -15.03 13.45
C LEU A 86 -10.11 -14.94 14.97
N LYS A 87 -9.09 -15.30 15.72
CA LYS A 87 -9.04 -15.14 17.18
C LYS A 87 -8.04 -14.03 17.49
N ILE A 88 -8.44 -12.79 17.27
CA ILE A 88 -7.65 -11.60 17.59
C ILE A 88 -8.20 -10.90 18.82
N GLN A 89 -7.35 -10.18 19.52
CA GLN A 89 -7.80 -9.26 20.56
C GLN A 89 -8.62 -8.13 19.94
N PRO A 90 -9.64 -7.60 20.63
CA PRO A 90 -10.33 -6.41 20.16
C PRO A 90 -9.36 -5.26 19.89
N ILE A 91 -9.48 -4.65 18.73
CA ILE A 91 -8.66 -3.49 18.37
C ILE A 91 -9.20 -2.26 19.09
N ASP A 92 -8.35 -1.60 19.87
CA ASP A 92 -8.68 -0.30 20.49
C ASP A 92 -8.35 0.83 19.53
N PHE A 93 -9.34 1.28 18.75
CA PHE A 93 -9.21 2.38 17.80
C PHE A 93 -8.92 3.72 18.47
N GLN A 94 -9.15 3.85 19.79
CA GLN A 94 -8.86 5.08 20.53
C GLN A 94 -7.40 5.14 21.02
N ALA A 95 -6.71 4.03 21.06
CA ALA A 95 -5.30 3.95 21.42
C ALA A 95 -4.33 4.22 20.25
N LEU A 96 -4.85 4.33 19.01
CA LEU A 96 -4.04 4.52 17.82
C LEU A 96 -3.93 6.00 17.42
N SER A 97 -2.75 6.42 16.96
CA SER A 97 -2.57 7.63 16.16
C SER A 97 -2.89 7.34 14.69
N TYR A 98 -3.50 8.31 14.02
CA TYR A 98 -3.95 8.20 12.62
C TYR A 98 -3.08 9.01 11.64
N TYR A 99 -2.00 9.57 12.14
CA TYR A 99 -1.02 10.26 11.31
C TYR A 99 0.33 10.30 12.02
N SER A 100 1.37 9.95 11.29
CA SER A 100 2.76 10.15 11.66
C SER A 100 3.57 10.47 10.40
N ALA A 101 4.46 11.43 10.49
CA ALA A 101 5.36 11.79 9.38
C ALA A 101 6.71 12.22 9.93
N PRO A 102 7.81 12.08 9.19
CA PRO A 102 9.09 12.70 9.52
C PRO A 102 8.91 14.20 9.71
N LYS A 103 9.52 14.76 10.76
CA LYS A 103 9.51 16.21 11.00
C LYS A 103 10.33 16.93 9.94
N GLY A 104 9.75 17.95 9.35
CA GLY A 104 10.44 18.77 8.35
C GLY A 104 9.53 19.23 7.22
N PRO A 105 10.08 19.97 6.26
CA PRO A 105 9.35 20.36 5.07
C PRO A 105 9.06 19.15 4.17
N LYS A 106 8.03 19.23 3.34
CA LYS A 106 7.83 18.25 2.26
C LYS A 106 9.02 18.30 1.30
N TYR A 107 9.59 17.15 1.01
CA TYR A 107 10.73 17.05 0.07
C TYR A 107 10.23 17.22 -1.37
N LYS A 108 10.95 18.03 -2.15
CA LYS A 108 10.62 18.27 -3.56
C LYS A 108 11.42 17.37 -4.51
N SER A 109 12.50 16.81 -4.00
CA SER A 109 13.36 15.87 -4.72
C SER A 109 14.02 14.91 -3.74
N LEU A 110 14.54 13.79 -4.23
CA LEU A 110 15.28 12.83 -3.43
C LEU A 110 16.56 13.44 -2.81
N ASP A 111 17.13 14.48 -3.41
CA ASP A 111 18.32 15.16 -2.89
C ASP A 111 18.04 15.95 -1.61
N GLU A 112 16.78 16.24 -1.33
CA GLU A 112 16.34 16.94 -0.10
C GLU A 112 15.98 15.96 1.03
N VAL A 113 15.89 14.65 0.72
CA VAL A 113 15.50 13.61 1.70
C VAL A 113 16.66 13.36 2.67
N PRO A 114 16.40 13.34 4.00
CA PRO A 114 17.42 13.01 5.00
C PRO A 114 18.09 11.66 4.72
N GLN A 115 19.41 11.60 4.97
CA GLN A 115 20.21 10.40 4.72
C GLN A 115 19.69 9.18 5.47
N GLU A 116 19.17 9.36 6.68
CA GLU A 116 18.59 8.29 7.50
C GLU A 116 17.39 7.60 6.83
N LEU A 117 16.57 8.38 6.09
CA LEU A 117 15.47 7.81 5.30
C LEU A 117 15.99 7.07 4.06
N LEU A 118 16.95 7.64 3.37
CA LEU A 118 17.57 6.99 2.21
C LEU A 118 18.23 5.67 2.60
N ASP A 119 18.99 5.66 3.72
CA ASP A 119 19.62 4.47 4.28
C ASP A 119 18.59 3.40 4.69
N THR A 120 17.41 3.84 5.13
CA THR A 120 16.30 2.93 5.44
C THR A 120 15.85 2.17 4.20
N TYR A 121 15.61 2.88 3.10
CA TYR A 121 15.20 2.25 1.86
C TYR A 121 16.30 1.40 1.23
N ASP A 122 17.56 1.82 1.33
CA ASP A 122 18.70 1.03 0.89
C ASP A 122 18.80 -0.32 1.67
N LYS A 123 18.62 -0.29 3.00
CA LYS A 123 18.57 -1.52 3.82
C LYS A 123 17.41 -2.43 3.45
N LEU A 124 16.30 -1.87 2.99
CA LEU A 124 15.12 -2.60 2.52
C LEU A 124 15.28 -3.10 1.07
N GLY A 125 16.39 -2.75 0.40
CA GLY A 125 16.62 -3.11 -0.99
C GLY A 125 15.79 -2.31 -2.00
N VAL A 126 15.23 -1.18 -1.58
CA VAL A 126 14.43 -0.29 -2.44
C VAL A 126 15.36 0.71 -3.13
N PRO A 127 15.51 0.65 -4.46
CA PRO A 127 16.47 1.46 -5.18
C PRO A 127 15.93 2.89 -5.43
N LEU A 128 16.22 3.84 -4.56
CA LEU A 128 15.82 5.25 -4.75
C LEU A 128 16.81 6.07 -5.61
N HIS A 129 18.05 5.58 -5.80
CA HIS A 129 19.10 6.28 -6.52
C HIS A 129 19.42 5.65 -7.89
N GLU A 130 20.69 5.75 -8.34
CA GLU A 130 21.14 5.31 -9.66
C GLU A 130 20.74 3.87 -10.04
N ARG A 131 20.58 2.98 -9.08
CA ARG A 131 20.13 1.59 -9.34
C ARG A 131 18.71 1.53 -9.91
N ALA A 132 17.83 2.46 -9.52
CA ALA A 132 16.48 2.58 -10.11
C ALA A 132 16.56 2.96 -11.60
N ARG A 133 17.47 3.87 -11.94
CA ARG A 133 17.71 4.27 -13.34
C ARG A 133 18.15 3.11 -14.22
N LEU A 134 19.01 2.23 -13.70
CA LEU A 134 19.49 1.04 -14.41
C LEU A 134 18.41 -0.04 -14.53
N ALA A 135 17.49 -0.11 -13.55
CA ALA A 135 16.41 -1.10 -13.55
C ALA A 135 15.21 -0.69 -14.43
N GLY A 136 15.09 0.59 -14.82
CA GLY A 136 13.94 1.08 -15.59
C GLY A 136 12.63 1.01 -14.81
N VAL A 137 12.67 1.22 -13.48
CA VAL A 137 11.52 1.21 -12.57
C VAL A 137 11.37 2.58 -11.94
N ALA A 138 10.18 3.18 -12.04
CA ALA A 138 9.84 4.37 -11.26
C ALA A 138 9.35 3.96 -9.88
N VAL A 139 9.92 4.56 -8.84
CA VAL A 139 9.63 4.23 -7.45
C VAL A 139 9.06 5.45 -6.72
N ASP A 140 7.97 5.24 -5.99
CA ASP A 140 7.48 6.14 -4.95
C ASP A 140 7.75 5.52 -3.58
N ALA A 141 8.42 6.25 -2.70
CA ALA A 141 8.76 5.80 -1.36
C ALA A 141 7.85 6.48 -0.33
N VAL A 142 7.10 5.70 0.42
CA VAL A 142 6.17 6.18 1.44
C VAL A 142 6.66 5.76 2.81
N PHE A 143 6.86 6.73 3.70
CA PHE A 143 7.28 6.53 5.08
C PHE A 143 6.15 6.98 6.01
N ASP A 144 5.59 6.04 6.77
CA ASP A 144 4.38 6.25 7.57
C ASP A 144 3.25 6.89 6.73
N SER A 145 2.88 8.13 7.04
CA SER A 145 1.72 8.81 6.44
C SER A 145 2.05 9.72 5.25
N VAL A 146 3.27 9.70 4.73
CA VAL A 146 3.68 10.64 3.65
C VAL A 146 4.59 9.99 2.61
N SER A 147 4.43 10.37 1.34
CA SER A 147 5.44 10.12 0.31
C SER A 147 6.66 11.00 0.57
N VAL A 148 7.84 10.38 0.56
CA VAL A 148 9.13 11.06 0.74
C VAL A 148 9.82 11.34 -0.58
N GLY A 149 9.39 10.74 -1.67
CA GLY A 149 9.89 11.06 -3.00
C GLY A 149 9.50 10.05 -4.07
N THR A 150 9.26 10.56 -5.27
CA THR A 150 8.93 9.78 -6.48
C THR A 150 9.99 9.99 -7.55
N THR A 151 10.49 8.90 -8.11
CA THR A 151 11.51 8.93 -9.17
C THR A 151 10.88 9.04 -10.58
N PHE A 152 11.63 9.48 -11.58
CA PHE A 152 11.23 9.52 -13.01
C PHE A 152 9.95 10.31 -13.33
N GLN A 153 9.53 11.22 -12.48
CA GLN A 153 8.30 12.01 -12.70
C GLN A 153 8.31 12.76 -14.04
N LYS A 154 9.48 13.24 -14.49
CA LYS A 154 9.59 13.99 -15.76
C LYS A 154 9.31 13.08 -16.95
N GLU A 155 9.97 11.94 -17.02
CA GLU A 155 9.82 10.96 -18.10
C GLU A 155 8.39 10.43 -18.19
N LEU A 156 7.74 10.19 -17.04
CA LEU A 156 6.36 9.77 -16.98
C LEU A 156 5.39 10.86 -17.45
N ARG A 157 5.63 12.13 -17.04
CA ARG A 157 4.84 13.28 -17.50
C ARG A 157 4.97 13.52 -19.01
N GLU A 158 6.15 13.33 -19.59
CA GLU A 158 6.37 13.40 -21.04
C GLU A 158 5.57 12.36 -21.82
N ALA A 159 5.32 11.18 -21.20
CA ALA A 159 4.43 10.15 -21.74
C ALA A 159 2.94 10.41 -21.44
N GLY A 160 2.61 11.46 -20.67
CA GLY A 160 1.28 11.77 -20.20
C GLY A 160 0.81 10.90 -19.02
N VAL A 161 1.68 10.07 -18.45
CA VAL A 161 1.40 9.23 -17.29
C VAL A 161 1.49 10.06 -16.02
N ILE A 162 0.47 9.92 -15.15
CA ILE A 162 0.51 10.47 -13.79
C ILE A 162 0.89 9.35 -12.85
N PHE A 163 1.96 9.55 -12.08
CA PHE A 163 2.36 8.70 -10.97
C PHE A 163 2.83 9.59 -9.84
N CYS A 164 2.04 9.66 -8.79
CA CYS A 164 2.29 10.52 -7.65
C CYS A 164 1.60 9.95 -6.38
N SER A 165 1.82 10.59 -5.24
CA SER A 165 1.08 10.27 -4.03
C SER A 165 -0.40 10.62 -4.16
N MET A 166 -1.26 9.94 -3.41
CA MET A 166 -2.70 10.27 -3.36
C MET A 166 -2.92 11.70 -2.84
N SER A 167 -2.09 12.16 -1.91
CA SER A 167 -2.15 13.53 -1.40
C SER A 167 -1.88 14.58 -2.48
N GLU A 168 -0.90 14.33 -3.35
CA GLU A 168 -0.60 15.20 -4.51
C GLU A 168 -1.76 15.15 -5.52
N ALA A 169 -2.29 13.95 -5.81
CA ALA A 169 -3.39 13.78 -6.73
C ALA A 169 -4.68 14.51 -6.31
N ILE A 170 -4.99 14.51 -5.01
CA ILE A 170 -6.15 15.24 -4.45
C ILE A 170 -6.03 16.74 -4.74
N GLN A 171 -4.82 17.30 -4.73
CA GLN A 171 -4.55 18.72 -4.93
C GLN A 171 -4.40 19.07 -6.41
N GLU A 172 -3.64 18.30 -7.17
CA GLU A 172 -3.26 18.64 -8.55
C GLU A 172 -4.20 18.03 -9.61
N HIS A 173 -4.87 16.92 -9.27
CA HIS A 173 -5.77 16.20 -10.19
C HIS A 173 -7.16 15.92 -9.59
N PRO A 174 -7.80 16.91 -8.91
CA PRO A 174 -9.03 16.68 -8.14
C PRO A 174 -10.18 16.10 -8.97
N GLU A 175 -10.26 16.44 -10.26
CA GLU A 175 -11.35 15.96 -11.12
C GLU A 175 -11.22 14.46 -11.42
N LEU A 176 -9.98 13.96 -11.57
CA LEU A 176 -9.75 12.52 -11.73
C LEU A 176 -10.04 11.77 -10.42
N VAL A 177 -9.55 12.32 -9.30
CA VAL A 177 -9.81 11.71 -8.00
C VAL A 177 -11.30 11.66 -7.71
N LYS A 178 -12.05 12.75 -7.85
CA LYS A 178 -13.50 12.78 -7.67
C LYS A 178 -14.25 11.81 -8.57
N LYS A 179 -13.78 11.62 -9.80
CA LYS A 179 -14.42 10.72 -10.78
C LYS A 179 -14.28 9.25 -10.40
N TYR A 180 -13.16 8.87 -9.79
CA TYR A 180 -12.83 7.45 -9.63
C TYR A 180 -12.72 6.97 -8.18
N LEU A 181 -12.36 7.82 -7.21
CA LEU A 181 -12.20 7.45 -5.81
C LEU A 181 -13.51 6.88 -5.23
N GLY A 182 -13.44 5.72 -4.64
CA GLY A 182 -14.59 5.05 -4.02
C GLY A 182 -15.59 4.46 -5.02
N THR A 183 -15.26 4.40 -6.31
CA THR A 183 -16.17 3.83 -7.33
C THR A 183 -16.03 2.31 -7.44
N VAL A 184 -14.88 1.76 -7.05
CA VAL A 184 -14.61 0.31 -7.04
C VAL A 184 -14.70 -0.25 -5.63
N VAL A 185 -14.21 0.50 -4.65
CA VAL A 185 -14.36 0.19 -3.22
C VAL A 185 -15.13 1.34 -2.56
N PRO A 186 -16.46 1.32 -2.60
CA PRO A 186 -17.28 2.35 -1.97
C PRO A 186 -17.10 2.34 -0.44
N VAL A 187 -17.41 3.44 0.21
CA VAL A 187 -17.31 3.59 1.68
C VAL A 187 -18.03 2.45 2.41
N GLY A 188 -19.15 1.99 1.90
CA GLY A 188 -19.95 0.91 2.50
C GLY A 188 -19.50 -0.52 2.14
N ASP A 189 -18.37 -0.73 1.46
CA ASP A 189 -17.92 -2.08 1.04
C ASP A 189 -17.72 -3.00 2.25
N ASN A 190 -16.98 -2.54 3.23
CA ASN A 190 -16.80 -3.25 4.51
C ASN A 190 -16.30 -2.31 5.61
N TYR A 191 -16.26 -2.82 6.85
CA TYR A 191 -15.87 -2.07 8.05
C TYR A 191 -14.49 -1.39 7.92
N PHE A 192 -13.45 -2.11 7.46
CA PHE A 192 -12.10 -1.57 7.35
C PHE A 192 -11.92 -0.66 6.12
N ALA A 193 -12.70 -0.87 5.06
CA ALA A 193 -12.74 0.06 3.93
C ALA A 193 -13.40 1.39 4.30
N ALA A 194 -14.44 1.36 5.13
CA ALA A 194 -15.07 2.56 5.68
C ALA A 194 -14.10 3.32 6.60
N LEU A 195 -13.39 2.61 7.49
CA LEU A 195 -12.36 3.19 8.33
C LEU A 195 -11.24 3.81 7.49
N ASN A 196 -10.69 3.05 6.51
CA ASN A 196 -9.69 3.59 5.59
C ASN A 196 -10.19 4.85 4.89
N SER A 197 -11.43 4.85 4.40
CA SER A 197 -12.00 6.01 3.75
C SER A 197 -12.00 7.26 4.64
N ALA A 198 -12.22 7.10 5.94
CA ALA A 198 -12.18 8.21 6.89
C ALA A 198 -10.77 8.73 7.16
N VAL A 199 -9.77 7.82 7.26
CA VAL A 199 -8.46 8.15 7.85
C VAL A 199 -7.25 7.84 6.98
N PHE A 200 -7.40 7.43 5.71
CA PHE A 200 -6.22 7.16 4.89
C PHE A 200 -5.30 8.39 4.84
N SER A 201 -4.00 8.13 5.01
CA SER A 201 -3.02 9.21 5.12
C SER A 201 -2.31 9.47 3.80
N ASP A 202 -1.98 8.42 3.05
CA ASP A 202 -1.44 8.53 1.70
C ASP A 202 -1.70 7.24 0.91
N GLY A 203 -1.04 7.07 -0.21
CA GLY A 203 -1.14 5.95 -1.12
C GLY A 203 -0.68 6.37 -2.50
N SER A 204 -0.87 5.51 -3.50
CA SER A 204 -0.45 5.79 -4.86
C SER A 204 -1.61 6.19 -5.75
N PHE A 205 -1.39 7.19 -6.56
CA PHE A 205 -2.27 7.56 -7.66
C PHE A 205 -1.56 7.32 -9.00
N VAL A 206 -2.19 6.50 -9.84
CA VAL A 206 -1.68 6.19 -11.18
C VAL A 206 -2.78 6.43 -12.21
N TYR A 207 -2.47 7.20 -13.23
CA TYR A 207 -3.34 7.41 -14.38
C TYR A 207 -2.58 7.18 -15.68
N ILE A 208 -3.05 6.24 -16.48
CA ILE A 208 -2.50 5.91 -17.79
C ILE A 208 -3.48 6.41 -18.85
N PRO A 209 -3.08 7.39 -19.68
CA PRO A 209 -3.92 7.94 -20.73
C PRO A 209 -4.27 6.90 -21.80
N LYS A 210 -5.30 7.19 -22.56
CA LYS A 210 -5.75 6.37 -23.68
C LYS A 210 -4.64 6.06 -24.67
N GLY A 211 -4.45 4.79 -24.97
CA GLY A 211 -3.46 4.31 -25.94
C GLY A 211 -2.01 4.34 -25.47
N VAL A 212 -1.76 4.73 -24.23
CA VAL A 212 -0.40 4.83 -23.68
C VAL A 212 -0.01 3.50 -23.03
N ARG A 213 1.12 2.97 -23.45
CA ARG A 213 1.84 1.93 -22.72
C ARG A 213 2.84 2.61 -21.80
N CYS A 214 2.69 2.41 -20.49
CA CYS A 214 3.61 2.99 -19.52
C CYS A 214 5.05 2.64 -19.88
N PRO A 215 5.96 3.62 -20.00
CA PRO A 215 7.32 3.39 -20.54
C PRO A 215 8.20 2.55 -19.60
N MET A 216 7.82 2.42 -18.34
CA MET A 216 8.56 1.69 -17.33
C MET A 216 7.62 1.03 -16.32
N GLU A 217 8.13 0.10 -15.52
CA GLU A 217 7.39 -0.42 -14.37
C GLU A 217 7.29 0.64 -13.28
N LEU A 218 6.14 0.68 -12.59
CA LEU A 218 5.91 1.56 -11.45
C LEU A 218 5.98 0.73 -10.18
N SER A 219 6.53 1.30 -9.11
CA SER A 219 6.57 0.64 -7.82
C SER A 219 6.34 1.65 -6.69
N THR A 220 5.56 1.26 -5.69
CA THR A 220 5.47 2.00 -4.44
C THR A 220 5.90 1.12 -3.29
N TYR A 221 6.70 1.66 -2.40
CA TYR A 221 7.15 0.97 -1.21
C TYR A 221 6.69 1.71 0.05
N PHE A 222 5.85 1.02 0.83
CA PHE A 222 5.33 1.52 2.10
C PHE A 222 6.16 1.00 3.25
N ARG A 223 6.73 1.91 4.03
CA ARG A 223 7.43 1.61 5.26
C ARG A 223 6.66 2.15 6.44
N ILE A 224 6.05 1.28 7.24
CA ILE A 224 5.54 1.65 8.56
C ILE A 224 6.75 1.74 9.50
N ASN A 225 6.87 2.80 10.29
CA ASN A 225 7.97 2.97 11.23
C ASN A 225 7.50 3.38 12.62
N ALA A 226 6.52 4.28 12.72
CA ALA A 226 6.04 4.80 14.00
C ALA A 226 5.31 3.72 14.81
N GLY A 227 5.53 3.67 16.12
CA GLY A 227 4.77 2.85 17.07
C GLY A 227 3.42 3.48 17.43
N HIS A 228 2.48 2.68 17.92
CA HIS A 228 1.14 3.10 18.32
C HIS A 228 0.38 3.84 17.22
N THR A 229 0.70 3.58 15.94
CA THR A 229 0.04 4.18 14.78
C THR A 229 -0.67 3.12 13.96
N GLY A 230 -1.82 3.49 13.42
CA GLY A 230 -2.44 2.73 12.32
C GLY A 230 -1.88 3.21 10.98
N GLN A 231 -1.71 2.29 10.03
CA GLN A 231 -1.33 2.60 8.66
C GLN A 231 -2.51 2.38 7.74
N PHE A 232 -2.86 3.41 6.99
CA PHE A 232 -4.07 3.45 6.16
C PHE A 232 -3.72 4.00 4.78
N GLU A 233 -3.32 3.12 3.86
CA GLU A 233 -3.00 3.53 2.49
C GLU A 233 -4.23 3.41 1.59
N ARG A 234 -4.32 4.28 0.59
CA ARG A 234 -5.31 4.20 -0.46
C ARG A 234 -4.71 4.39 -1.84
N THR A 235 -4.61 3.30 -2.57
CA THR A 235 -4.06 3.26 -3.93
C THR A 235 -5.19 3.27 -4.96
N LEU A 236 -5.09 4.12 -5.98
CA LEU A 236 -6.02 4.21 -7.10
C LEU A 236 -5.27 4.17 -8.42
N ILE A 237 -5.52 3.14 -9.22
CA ILE A 237 -4.90 2.95 -10.54
C ILE A 237 -5.98 2.96 -11.62
N ILE A 238 -5.86 3.89 -12.54
CA ILE A 238 -6.77 4.06 -13.67
C ILE A 238 -5.99 3.83 -14.96
N CYS A 239 -6.45 2.89 -15.77
CA CYS A 239 -5.88 2.62 -17.09
C CYS A 239 -6.97 2.84 -18.15
N GLU A 240 -6.81 3.92 -18.90
CA GLU A 240 -7.74 4.32 -19.97
C GLU A 240 -7.67 3.34 -21.16
N ASP A 241 -8.59 3.49 -22.14
CA ASP A 241 -8.70 2.60 -23.30
C ASP A 241 -7.34 2.31 -23.94
N LYS A 242 -7.04 1.03 -24.15
CA LYS A 242 -5.79 0.55 -24.77
C LYS A 242 -4.52 0.96 -24.02
N GLY A 243 -4.66 1.37 -22.77
CA GLY A 243 -3.53 1.65 -21.89
C GLY A 243 -2.92 0.35 -21.33
N HIS A 244 -1.68 0.45 -20.87
CA HIS A 244 -1.00 -0.68 -20.21
C HIS A 244 -0.10 -0.17 -19.10
N VAL A 245 -0.16 -0.81 -17.94
CA VAL A 245 0.72 -0.53 -16.80
C VAL A 245 1.09 -1.81 -16.05
N SER A 246 2.34 -1.87 -15.57
CA SER A 246 2.79 -2.83 -14.56
C SER A 246 3.12 -2.04 -13.29
N TYR A 247 2.52 -2.47 -12.16
CA TYR A 247 2.68 -1.81 -10.87
C TYR A 247 2.97 -2.84 -9.78
N LEU A 248 3.98 -2.55 -8.97
CA LEU A 248 4.40 -3.35 -7.82
C LEU A 248 4.24 -2.55 -6.54
N GLU A 249 3.56 -3.12 -5.56
CA GLU A 249 3.44 -2.58 -4.21
C GLU A 249 4.22 -3.42 -3.22
N GLY A 250 5.08 -2.79 -2.44
CA GLY A 250 5.82 -3.41 -1.35
C GLY A 250 5.46 -2.78 0.00
N CYS A 251 5.25 -3.61 1.03
CA CYS A 251 4.95 -3.12 2.38
C CYS A 251 5.76 -3.87 3.42
N THR A 252 6.33 -3.12 4.38
CA THR A 252 7.02 -3.68 5.56
C THR A 252 6.78 -2.84 6.80
N ALA A 253 6.96 -3.46 7.98
CA ALA A 253 6.91 -2.81 9.28
C ALA A 253 8.06 -3.30 10.17
N PRO A 254 8.48 -2.52 11.20
CA PRO A 254 9.47 -2.97 12.17
C PRO A 254 8.90 -4.06 13.09
N MET A 255 9.79 -4.78 13.76
CA MET A 255 9.41 -5.63 14.89
C MET A 255 9.09 -4.77 16.10
N ARG A 256 7.91 -4.96 16.67
CA ARG A 256 7.47 -4.30 17.90
C ARG A 256 6.79 -5.29 18.82
N ASP A 257 6.77 -4.99 20.11
CA ASP A 257 6.08 -5.73 21.17
C ASP A 257 4.62 -5.30 21.33
N GLU A 258 4.09 -4.55 20.38
CA GLU A 258 2.70 -4.11 20.27
C GLU A 258 2.09 -4.53 18.93
N ASN A 259 0.80 -4.78 18.91
CA ASN A 259 0.08 -5.06 17.68
C ASN A 259 -0.16 -3.75 16.92
N GLN A 260 0.22 -3.73 15.64
CA GLN A 260 -0.01 -2.60 14.74
C GLN A 260 -1.20 -2.91 13.82
N LEU A 261 -1.96 -1.88 13.46
CA LEU A 261 -3.08 -2.00 12.52
C LEU A 261 -2.69 -1.47 11.14
N HIS A 262 -2.83 -2.33 10.15
CA HIS A 262 -2.74 -1.96 8.73
C HIS A 262 -4.09 -2.20 8.06
N ALA A 263 -4.69 -1.16 7.51
CA ALA A 263 -5.96 -1.26 6.80
C ALA A 263 -5.90 -0.46 5.50
N ALA A 264 -5.48 -1.10 4.42
CA ALA A 264 -5.30 -0.49 3.11
C ALA A 264 -6.47 -0.75 2.17
N VAL A 265 -6.63 0.14 1.18
CA VAL A 265 -7.58 -0.02 0.09
C VAL A 265 -6.87 0.19 -1.25
N VAL A 266 -7.11 -0.73 -2.19
CA VAL A 266 -6.63 -0.62 -3.57
C VAL A 266 -7.80 -0.72 -4.54
N GLU A 267 -7.91 0.28 -5.40
CA GLU A 267 -8.92 0.38 -6.45
C GLU A 267 -8.25 0.37 -7.83
N LEU A 268 -8.60 -0.60 -8.68
CA LEU A 268 -8.09 -0.70 -10.04
C LEU A 268 -9.24 -0.54 -11.04
N VAL A 269 -9.07 0.35 -12.02
CA VAL A 269 -10.05 0.61 -13.08
C VAL A 269 -9.40 0.37 -14.44
N ALA A 270 -9.84 -0.65 -15.15
CA ALA A 270 -9.39 -0.96 -16.50
C ALA A 270 -10.51 -0.68 -17.51
N LEU A 271 -10.28 0.24 -18.46
CA LEU A 271 -11.22 0.59 -19.53
C LEU A 271 -11.05 -0.32 -20.75
N GLU A 272 -11.61 0.05 -21.90
CA GLU A 272 -11.63 -0.84 -23.08
C GLU A 272 -10.21 -1.19 -23.57
N ASP A 273 -9.95 -2.49 -23.80
CA ASP A 273 -8.64 -3.04 -24.21
C ASP A 273 -7.48 -2.67 -23.25
N ALA A 274 -7.76 -2.14 -22.07
CA ALA A 274 -6.74 -1.78 -21.09
C ALA A 274 -6.18 -3.00 -20.36
N GLU A 275 -4.91 -2.94 -19.95
CA GLU A 275 -4.26 -4.00 -19.18
C GLU A 275 -3.53 -3.42 -17.98
N ILE A 276 -3.90 -3.89 -16.79
CA ILE A 276 -3.22 -3.59 -15.53
C ILE A 276 -2.59 -4.88 -15.00
N LYS A 277 -1.27 -4.90 -14.87
CA LYS A 277 -0.56 -5.92 -14.10
C LYS A 277 -0.27 -5.34 -12.72
N TYR A 278 -1.00 -5.81 -11.72
CA TYR A 278 -0.82 -5.40 -10.32
C TYR A 278 -0.17 -6.52 -9.54
N SER A 279 0.95 -6.21 -8.89
CA SER A 279 1.65 -7.13 -8.01
C SER A 279 1.82 -6.50 -6.64
N THR A 280 1.72 -7.30 -5.56
CA THR A 280 2.00 -6.83 -4.20
C THR A 280 2.82 -7.87 -3.44
N VAL A 281 3.77 -7.37 -2.66
CA VAL A 281 4.56 -8.15 -1.71
C VAL A 281 4.43 -7.46 -0.35
N GLN A 282 3.71 -8.12 0.57
CA GLN A 282 3.58 -7.66 1.94
C GLN A 282 4.37 -8.61 2.84
N ASN A 283 5.39 -8.07 3.50
CA ASN A 283 6.26 -8.83 4.37
C ASN A 283 6.20 -8.24 5.78
N TRP A 284 5.45 -8.92 6.65
CA TRP A 284 5.13 -8.46 7.99
C TRP A 284 5.85 -9.25 9.06
N TYR A 285 6.06 -8.64 10.21
CA TYR A 285 6.46 -9.31 11.42
C TYR A 285 5.24 -10.03 12.03
N PRO A 286 5.27 -11.36 12.21
CA PRO A 286 4.11 -12.11 12.70
C PRO A 286 3.85 -11.99 14.21
N GLY A 287 4.70 -11.29 14.93
CA GLY A 287 4.77 -11.34 16.40
C GLY A 287 5.83 -12.34 16.90
N ASP A 288 6.05 -12.34 18.21
CA ASP A 288 6.97 -13.28 18.85
C ASP A 288 6.31 -14.66 19.08
N GLU A 289 7.07 -15.60 19.66
CA GLU A 289 6.59 -16.96 19.97
C GLU A 289 5.42 -17.01 20.99
N ASN A 290 5.21 -15.91 21.73
CA ASN A 290 4.11 -15.76 22.68
C ASN A 290 2.90 -15.06 22.06
N GLY A 291 2.98 -14.67 20.79
CA GLY A 291 1.94 -13.92 20.08
C GLY A 291 1.92 -12.43 20.43
N VAL A 292 3.03 -11.88 20.92
CA VAL A 292 3.16 -10.46 21.23
C VAL A 292 3.71 -9.72 20.01
N GLY A 293 3.11 -8.57 19.68
CA GLY A 293 3.44 -7.78 18.50
C GLY A 293 2.76 -8.31 17.22
N GLY A 294 3.29 -7.91 16.09
CA GLY A 294 2.75 -8.28 14.78
C GLY A 294 1.79 -7.28 14.19
N ILE A 295 1.26 -7.60 13.02
CA ILE A 295 0.39 -6.72 12.23
C ILE A 295 -0.99 -7.32 12.09
N TYR A 296 -2.03 -6.56 12.44
CA TYR A 296 -3.39 -6.81 12.01
C TYR A 296 -3.56 -6.24 10.59
N ASN A 297 -3.54 -7.13 9.60
CA ASN A 297 -3.55 -6.77 8.19
C ASN A 297 -4.95 -6.93 7.57
N PHE A 298 -5.70 -5.83 7.44
CA PHE A 298 -7.04 -5.80 6.84
C PHE A 298 -7.02 -5.02 5.54
N VAL A 299 -6.76 -5.69 4.44
CA VAL A 299 -6.61 -5.06 3.12
C VAL A 299 -7.81 -5.36 2.23
N THR A 300 -8.37 -4.33 1.62
CA THR A 300 -9.43 -4.44 0.63
C THR A 300 -8.90 -4.03 -0.74
N LYS A 301 -8.71 -5.00 -1.62
CA LYS A 301 -8.24 -4.76 -2.99
C LYS A 301 -9.33 -5.21 -3.97
N ARG A 302 -9.72 -4.31 -4.88
CA ARG A 302 -10.75 -4.57 -5.90
C ARG A 302 -10.29 -4.07 -7.25
N ALA A 303 -10.72 -4.77 -8.28
CA ALA A 303 -10.52 -4.36 -9.66
C ALA A 303 -11.84 -4.38 -10.42
N GLU A 304 -12.05 -3.41 -11.28
CA GLU A 304 -13.20 -3.35 -12.17
C GLU A 304 -12.73 -3.27 -13.63
N CYS A 305 -13.08 -4.29 -14.40
CA CYS A 305 -12.89 -4.33 -15.85
C CYS A 305 -14.11 -3.68 -16.51
N ARG A 306 -14.07 -2.35 -16.71
CA ARG A 306 -15.21 -1.55 -17.22
C ARG A 306 -15.37 -1.63 -18.73
N GLY A 307 -14.31 -1.95 -19.47
CA GLY A 307 -14.32 -2.01 -20.92
C GLY A 307 -14.25 -3.43 -21.47
N ALA A 308 -14.66 -3.60 -22.74
CA ALA A 308 -14.49 -4.87 -23.44
C ALA A 308 -12.99 -5.21 -23.54
N ARG A 309 -12.66 -6.49 -23.41
CA ARG A 309 -11.30 -7.04 -23.51
C ARG A 309 -10.30 -6.44 -22.52
N SER A 310 -10.75 -5.68 -21.52
CA SER A 310 -9.88 -5.22 -20.44
C SER A 310 -9.39 -6.39 -19.60
N LYS A 311 -8.19 -6.23 -19.02
CA LYS A 311 -7.54 -7.28 -18.23
C LYS A 311 -6.90 -6.70 -16.97
N VAL A 312 -7.06 -7.42 -15.87
CA VAL A 312 -6.29 -7.21 -14.66
C VAL A 312 -5.58 -8.52 -14.32
N ILE A 313 -4.25 -8.46 -14.28
CA ILE A 313 -3.39 -9.59 -13.88
C ILE A 313 -2.96 -9.30 -12.45
N TRP A 314 -3.29 -10.22 -11.56
CA TRP A 314 -3.11 -10.02 -10.12
C TRP A 314 -2.14 -11.02 -9.53
N THR A 315 -1.08 -10.53 -8.87
CA THR A 315 -0.14 -11.34 -8.10
C THR A 315 -0.05 -10.78 -6.69
N GLN A 316 -0.26 -11.63 -5.70
CA GLN A 316 -0.21 -11.23 -4.29
C GLN A 316 0.60 -12.24 -3.49
N VAL A 317 1.59 -11.71 -2.75
CA VAL A 317 2.38 -12.47 -1.79
C VAL A 317 2.29 -11.75 -0.44
N GLU A 318 1.79 -12.44 0.56
CA GLU A 318 1.69 -11.93 1.92
C GLU A 318 2.28 -12.93 2.89
N THR A 319 3.11 -12.44 3.80
CA THR A 319 3.77 -13.25 4.83
C THR A 319 3.73 -12.54 6.17
N GLY A 320 3.62 -13.28 7.26
CA GLY A 320 3.83 -12.79 8.61
C GLY A 320 2.68 -11.97 9.21
N SER A 321 1.44 -12.09 8.71
CA SER A 321 0.30 -11.38 9.31
C SER A 321 -0.71 -12.32 9.95
#